data_fce8b906d3007fba4a3ac18dd96a948a
#
_entry.id   fce8b906d3007fba4a3ac18dd96a948a
#
_cell.length_a   1.000
_cell.length_b   1.000
_cell.length_c   1.000
_cell.angle_alpha   90.00
_cell.angle_beta   90.00
_cell.angle_gamma   90.00
#
_symmetry.space_group_name_H-M   'P 1'
#
loop_
_entity.id
_entity.type
_entity.pdbx_description
1 polymer ?
#
loop_
_entity_poly.entity_id
_entity_poly.type
_entity_poly.pdbx_seq_one_letter_code
_entity_poly.pdbx_strand_id
1 'polypeptide(L)'
;MPTVHGFDEFFGNLYHLNAEEEPENFNYPRDPAFRAKFGPRGVLRCKATDVDDPTVDPRFGRVGKQTIEDTGPLTRKRMETIDDETSDAAVDYMRRQIAAGKPFFCWMNTTRMHFRTHVRPEHRDNPGLIAGRNMPTA
;
A
#
# COMPACT_ATOMS: atom_id res chain seq x y z
N MET A 1 -7.22 2.54 10.41
CA MET A 1 -6.38 3.30 9.46
C MET A 1 -5.77 4.49 10.18
N PRO A 2 -4.64 5.05 9.70
CA PRO A 2 -4.06 6.28 10.27
C PRO A 2 -5.07 7.44 10.34
N THR A 3 -5.98 7.51 9.40
CA THR A 3 -7.00 8.57 9.28
C THR A 3 -8.04 8.62 10.41
N VAL A 4 -8.16 7.60 11.25
CA VAL A 4 -8.95 7.64 12.49
C VAL A 4 -8.07 7.80 13.74
N HIS A 5 -6.78 8.06 13.53
CA HIS A 5 -5.77 8.27 14.58
C HIS A 5 -5.02 9.60 14.45
N GLY A 6 -5.64 10.60 13.80
CA GLY A 6 -5.14 11.97 13.72
C GLY A 6 -4.39 12.33 12.43
N PHE A 7 -4.29 11.44 11.45
CA PHE A 7 -3.80 11.78 10.11
C PHE A 7 -4.95 12.19 9.20
N ASP A 8 -4.71 13.20 8.36
CA ASP A 8 -5.72 13.67 7.39
C ASP A 8 -5.84 12.74 6.19
N GLU A 9 -4.73 12.18 5.72
CA GLU A 9 -4.67 11.31 4.54
C GLU A 9 -3.74 10.11 4.79
N PHE A 10 -4.04 9.00 4.10
CA PHE A 10 -3.17 7.82 4.03
C PHE A 10 -3.19 7.27 2.60
N PHE A 11 -2.03 6.89 2.10
CA PHE A 11 -1.88 6.12 0.86
C PHE A 11 -0.84 5.01 1.09
N GLY A 12 -1.20 3.77 0.81
CA GLY A 12 -0.28 2.65 0.92
C GLY A 12 -0.95 1.32 1.23
N ASN A 13 -0.12 0.30 1.43
CA ASN A 13 -0.52 -1.05 1.81
C ASN A 13 -0.42 -1.25 3.33
N LEU A 14 -1.21 -2.19 3.86
CA LEU A 14 -1.28 -2.48 5.30
C LEU A 14 -0.40 -3.65 5.71
N TYR A 15 0.04 -4.45 4.77
CA TYR A 15 0.79 -5.68 5.02
C TYR A 15 2.19 -5.57 4.42
N HIS A 16 3.12 -6.37 4.92
CA HIS A 16 4.44 -6.50 4.32
C HIS A 16 4.35 -7.18 2.93
N LEU A 17 5.33 -6.95 2.09
CA LEU A 17 5.28 -7.36 0.68
C LEU A 17 5.13 -8.88 0.47
N ASN A 18 5.61 -9.70 1.40
CA ASN A 18 5.38 -11.14 1.36
C ASN A 18 3.89 -11.49 1.35
N ALA A 19 3.11 -10.87 2.26
CA ALA A 19 1.68 -11.12 2.35
C ALA A 19 0.93 -10.57 1.14
N GLU A 20 1.37 -9.44 0.61
CA GLU A 20 0.75 -8.82 -0.56
C GLU A 20 0.91 -9.66 -1.83
N GLU A 21 2.05 -10.34 -2.02
CA GLU A 21 2.28 -11.18 -3.20
C GLU A 21 1.75 -12.61 -3.08
N GLU A 22 1.40 -13.08 -1.85
CA GLU A 22 0.90 -14.44 -1.61
C GLU A 22 -0.22 -14.88 -2.57
N PRO A 23 -1.23 -14.04 -2.89
CA PRO A 23 -2.29 -14.43 -3.81
C PRO A 23 -1.82 -14.81 -5.22
N GLU A 24 -0.59 -14.48 -5.61
CA GLU A 24 -0.02 -14.82 -6.90
C GLU A 24 0.79 -16.15 -6.88
N ASN A 25 0.94 -16.78 -5.71
CA ASN A 25 1.65 -18.04 -5.59
C ASN A 25 0.78 -19.21 -6.10
N PHE A 26 1.41 -20.22 -6.69
CA PHE A 26 0.70 -21.34 -7.28
C PHE A 26 -0.07 -22.19 -6.26
N ASN A 27 0.39 -22.23 -5.02
CA ASN A 27 -0.20 -22.97 -3.90
C ASN A 27 -1.22 -22.14 -3.08
N TYR A 28 -1.46 -20.88 -3.44
CA TYR A 28 -2.45 -20.05 -2.76
C TYR A 28 -3.86 -20.59 -2.99
N PRO A 29 -4.71 -20.68 -1.96
CA PRO A 29 -6.07 -21.22 -2.09
C PRO A 29 -6.88 -20.49 -3.17
N ARG A 30 -7.49 -21.25 -4.07
CA ARG A 30 -8.28 -20.72 -5.20
C ARG A 30 -9.70 -20.32 -4.81
N ASP A 31 -10.15 -20.68 -3.61
CA ASP A 31 -11.46 -20.33 -3.10
C ASP A 31 -11.59 -18.80 -2.92
N PRO A 32 -12.54 -18.15 -3.63
CA PRO A 32 -12.80 -16.72 -3.47
C PRO A 32 -13.19 -16.32 -2.04
N ALA A 33 -13.89 -17.18 -1.31
CA ALA A 33 -14.29 -16.91 0.06
C ALA A 33 -13.06 -16.89 1.00
N PHE A 34 -12.09 -17.77 0.77
CA PHE A 34 -10.82 -17.73 1.48
C PHE A 34 -10.10 -16.39 1.24
N ARG A 35 -10.00 -15.96 -0.03
CA ARG A 35 -9.35 -14.70 -0.39
C ARG A 35 -10.06 -13.49 0.23
N ALA A 36 -11.39 -13.47 0.19
CA ALA A 36 -12.18 -12.39 0.78
C ALA A 36 -11.98 -12.27 2.29
N LYS A 37 -11.78 -13.42 2.98
CA LYS A 37 -11.65 -13.46 4.44
C LYS A 37 -10.21 -13.27 4.92
N PHE A 38 -9.22 -13.84 4.23
CA PHE A 38 -7.84 -13.94 4.70
C PHE A 38 -6.81 -13.25 3.80
N GLY A 39 -7.18 -12.92 2.55
CA GLY A 39 -6.27 -12.26 1.61
C GLY A 39 -5.94 -10.83 2.04
N PRO A 40 -4.78 -10.30 1.61
CA PRO A 40 -4.46 -8.90 1.84
C PRO A 40 -5.46 -7.98 1.13
N ARG A 41 -5.68 -6.78 1.68
CA ARG A 41 -6.32 -5.70 0.94
C ARG A 41 -5.30 -5.13 -0.05
N GLY A 42 -5.81 -4.42 -1.06
CA GLY A 42 -4.96 -3.70 -1.98
C GLY A 42 -4.29 -2.48 -1.38
N VAL A 43 -3.70 -1.67 -2.23
CA VAL A 43 -3.20 -0.36 -1.87
C VAL A 43 -4.39 0.55 -1.60
N LEU A 44 -4.43 1.14 -0.41
CA LEU A 44 -5.55 1.93 0.06
C LEU A 44 -5.27 3.42 -0.05
N ARG A 45 -6.30 4.17 -0.41
CA ARG A 45 -6.34 5.62 -0.30
C ARG A 45 -7.42 6.00 0.71
N CYS A 46 -7.02 6.61 1.81
CA CYS A 46 -7.95 7.00 2.88
C CYS A 46 -7.89 8.50 3.12
N LYS A 47 -9.03 9.08 3.50
CA LYS A 47 -9.12 10.47 3.95
C LYS A 47 -9.96 10.54 5.22
N ALA A 48 -9.50 11.32 6.18
CA ALA A 48 -10.32 11.67 7.34
C ALA A 48 -11.53 12.47 6.91
N THR A 49 -12.63 12.30 7.64
CA THR A 49 -13.91 13.01 7.41
C THR A 49 -14.63 13.25 8.74
N ASP A 50 -15.48 14.25 8.78
CA ASP A 50 -16.37 14.49 9.94
C ASP A 50 -17.60 13.57 9.92
N VAL A 51 -17.89 12.94 8.79
CA VAL A 51 -19.01 12.00 8.64
C VAL A 51 -18.58 10.62 9.14
N ASP A 52 -19.33 10.10 10.09
CA ASP A 52 -19.10 8.77 10.64
C ASP A 52 -19.79 7.70 9.77
N ASP A 53 -19.00 6.77 9.23
CA ASP A 53 -19.47 5.61 8.48
C ASP A 53 -19.64 4.42 9.44
N PRO A 54 -20.88 3.96 9.70
CA PRO A 54 -21.14 2.85 10.60
C PRO A 54 -20.80 1.47 10.01
N THR A 55 -20.41 1.39 8.73
CA THR A 55 -20.09 0.13 8.05
C THR A 55 -19.01 -0.62 8.81
N VAL A 56 -19.22 -1.93 8.99
CA VAL A 56 -18.26 -2.82 9.64
C VAL A 56 -17.62 -3.72 8.59
N ASP A 57 -16.34 -3.53 8.36
CA ASP A 57 -15.55 -4.47 7.58
C ASP A 57 -15.24 -5.71 8.44
N PRO A 58 -15.50 -6.95 7.95
CA PRO A 58 -15.32 -8.15 8.75
C PRO A 58 -13.88 -8.42 9.19
N ARG A 59 -12.90 -7.79 8.55
CA ARG A 59 -11.46 -7.93 8.85
C ARG A 59 -10.90 -6.77 9.67
N PHE A 60 -11.41 -5.55 9.49
CA PHE A 60 -10.79 -4.32 10.01
C PHE A 60 -11.71 -3.56 10.98
N GLY A 61 -12.93 -4.04 11.21
CA GLY A 61 -13.88 -3.39 12.08
C GLY A 61 -14.57 -2.18 11.44
N ARG A 62 -15.08 -1.29 12.27
CA ARG A 62 -15.84 -0.12 11.84
C ARG A 62 -14.99 0.83 11.01
N VAL A 63 -15.56 1.36 9.92
CA VAL A 63 -14.92 2.35 9.06
C VAL A 63 -14.70 3.66 9.84
N GLY A 64 -15.74 4.18 10.50
CA GLY A 64 -15.62 5.39 11.31
C GLY A 64 -15.53 6.68 10.50
N LYS A 65 -14.85 7.69 11.05
CA LYS A 65 -14.71 9.02 10.41
C LYS A 65 -13.62 9.05 9.34
N GLN A 66 -13.78 8.25 8.32
CA GLN A 66 -12.87 8.21 7.17
C GLN A 66 -13.56 7.68 5.93
N THR A 67 -12.99 7.99 4.77
CA THR A 67 -13.27 7.27 3.52
C THR A 67 -12.13 6.30 3.25
N ILE A 68 -12.44 5.13 2.70
CA ILE A 68 -11.45 4.12 2.31
C ILE A 68 -11.74 3.71 0.87
N GLU A 69 -10.77 3.94 -0.01
CA GLU A 69 -10.78 3.48 -1.39
C GLU A 69 -9.72 2.36 -1.53
N ASP A 70 -10.12 1.18 -1.97
CA ASP A 70 -9.19 0.13 -2.38
C ASP A 70 -8.82 0.36 -3.85
N THR A 71 -7.58 0.79 -4.11
CA THR A 71 -7.08 1.10 -5.47
C THR A 71 -6.60 -0.15 -6.22
N GLY A 72 -6.86 -1.32 -5.70
CA GLY A 72 -6.47 -2.61 -6.27
C GLY A 72 -5.28 -3.28 -5.59
N PRO A 73 -5.04 -4.55 -5.92
CA PRO A 73 -4.03 -5.36 -5.25
C PRO A 73 -2.60 -4.86 -5.50
N LEU A 74 -1.73 -5.06 -4.52
CA LEU A 74 -0.30 -4.86 -4.67
C LEU A 74 0.32 -6.14 -5.22
N THR A 75 0.14 -6.36 -6.52
CA THR A 75 0.72 -7.48 -7.25
C THR A 75 2.23 -7.32 -7.42
N ARG A 76 2.94 -8.42 -7.72
CA ARG A 76 4.38 -8.37 -8.09
C ARG A 76 4.65 -7.33 -9.18
N LYS A 77 3.75 -7.24 -10.17
CA LYS A 77 3.88 -6.24 -11.23
C LYS A 77 3.73 -4.80 -10.72
N ARG A 78 2.76 -4.54 -9.85
CA ARG A 78 2.57 -3.21 -9.24
C ARG A 78 3.71 -2.85 -8.28
N MET A 79 4.33 -3.84 -7.63
CA MET A 79 5.51 -3.60 -6.79
C MET A 79 6.70 -2.98 -7.54
N GLU A 80 6.76 -3.14 -8.87
CA GLU A 80 7.77 -2.47 -9.69
C GLU A 80 7.64 -0.93 -9.68
N THR A 81 6.45 -0.40 -9.40
CA THR A 81 6.12 1.04 -9.49
C THR A 81 5.50 1.64 -8.23
N ILE A 82 5.22 0.85 -7.21
CA ILE A 82 4.51 1.34 -6.01
C ILE A 82 5.24 2.47 -5.29
N ASP A 83 6.56 2.50 -5.33
CA ASP A 83 7.33 3.58 -4.70
C ASP A 83 7.19 4.90 -5.46
N ASP A 84 6.95 4.85 -6.79
CA ASP A 84 6.60 6.04 -7.57
C ASP A 84 5.20 6.53 -7.15
N GLU A 85 4.22 5.61 -7.07
CA GLU A 85 2.86 5.96 -6.63
C GLU A 85 2.86 6.59 -5.22
N THR A 86 3.65 6.04 -4.30
CA THR A 86 3.80 6.57 -2.94
C THR A 86 4.46 7.94 -2.94
N SER A 87 5.51 8.11 -3.74
CA SER A 87 6.21 9.40 -3.89
C SER A 87 5.32 10.46 -4.49
N ASP A 88 4.57 10.12 -5.54
CA ASP A 88 3.63 11.03 -6.20
C ASP A 88 2.52 11.46 -5.24
N ALA A 89 1.97 10.53 -4.46
CA ALA A 89 0.96 10.85 -3.45
C ALA A 89 1.49 11.79 -2.36
N ALA A 90 2.73 11.55 -1.90
CA ALA A 90 3.37 12.42 -0.90
C ALA A 90 3.65 13.82 -1.46
N VAL A 91 4.19 13.91 -2.68
CA VAL A 91 4.48 15.19 -3.35
C VAL A 91 3.20 15.98 -3.62
N ASP A 92 2.14 15.29 -4.08
CA ASP A 92 0.83 15.92 -4.28
C ASP A 92 0.28 16.50 -2.97
N TYR A 93 0.31 15.72 -1.88
CA TYR A 93 -0.11 16.18 -0.56
C TYR A 93 0.68 17.44 -0.13
N MET A 94 2.01 17.39 -0.21
CA MET A 94 2.85 18.52 0.17
C MET A 94 2.54 19.77 -0.66
N ARG A 95 2.38 19.65 -1.98
CA ARG A 95 2.02 20.76 -2.87
C ARG A 95 0.69 21.40 -2.49
N ARG A 96 -0.32 20.57 -2.18
CA ARG A 96 -1.65 21.08 -1.76
C ARG A 96 -1.56 21.82 -0.43
N GLN A 97 -0.80 21.34 0.54
CA GLN A 97 -0.64 22.03 1.83
C GLN A 97 0.14 23.33 1.69
N ILE A 98 1.20 23.36 0.88
CA ILE A 98 1.95 24.60 0.57
C ILE A 98 1.04 25.63 -0.09
N ALA A 99 0.27 25.23 -1.10
CA ALA A 99 -0.67 26.13 -1.79
C ALA A 99 -1.75 26.67 -0.86
N ALA A 100 -2.15 25.90 0.15
CA ALA A 100 -3.11 26.28 1.17
C ALA A 100 -2.50 27.14 2.31
N GLY A 101 -1.19 27.33 2.33
CA GLY A 101 -0.48 28.03 3.43
C GLY A 101 -0.55 27.29 4.77
N LYS A 102 -0.73 25.96 4.75
CA LYS A 102 -0.87 25.14 5.95
C LYS A 102 0.44 24.43 6.29
N PRO A 103 0.89 24.46 7.55
CA PRO A 103 1.96 23.57 7.99
C PRO A 103 1.50 22.12 7.91
N PHE A 104 2.43 21.20 7.62
CA PHE A 104 2.10 19.78 7.49
C PHE A 104 3.19 18.91 8.06
N PHE A 105 2.82 17.69 8.41
CA PHE A 105 3.71 16.57 8.69
C PHE A 105 3.43 15.48 7.65
N CYS A 106 4.47 15.02 6.95
CA CYS A 106 4.37 13.93 6.00
C CYS A 106 5.30 12.78 6.44
N TRP A 107 4.71 11.65 6.81
CA TRP A 107 5.45 10.42 7.08
C TRP A 107 5.44 9.56 5.82
N MET A 108 6.59 9.48 5.14
CA MET A 108 6.74 8.73 3.91
C MET A 108 7.72 7.57 4.11
N ASN A 109 7.25 6.36 3.80
CA ASN A 109 8.07 5.16 3.71
C ASN A 109 7.93 4.56 2.31
N THR A 110 9.04 4.17 1.71
CA THR A 110 9.08 3.38 0.48
C THR A 110 9.09 1.88 0.79
N THR A 111 8.80 1.05 -0.20
CA THR A 111 8.86 -0.41 -0.06
C THR A 111 10.27 -0.95 -0.19
N ARG A 112 11.15 -0.23 -0.88
CA ARG A 112 12.58 -0.57 -0.99
C ARG A 112 13.32 -0.13 0.27
N MET A 113 14.20 -0.95 0.86
CA MET A 113 14.82 -2.17 0.31
C MET A 113 14.27 -3.47 0.94
N HIS A 114 13.00 -3.75 0.84
CA HIS A 114 12.47 -5.04 1.30
C HIS A 114 12.97 -6.17 0.39
N PHE A 115 13.27 -7.36 0.92
CA PHE A 115 13.82 -8.48 0.14
C PHE A 115 12.84 -9.08 -0.90
N ARG A 116 11.53 -8.81 -0.75
CA ARG A 116 10.48 -9.16 -1.72
C ARG A 116 10.12 -8.00 -2.65
N THR A 117 10.97 -7.01 -2.77
CA THR A 117 10.76 -5.93 -3.74
C THR A 117 10.99 -6.42 -5.17
N HIS A 118 10.04 -6.15 -6.04
CA HIS A 118 10.17 -6.39 -7.46
C HIS A 118 10.64 -5.11 -8.16
N VAL A 119 11.63 -5.25 -9.05
CA VAL A 119 12.21 -4.11 -9.79
C VAL A 119 11.85 -4.18 -11.27
N ARG A 120 11.72 -3.03 -11.90
CA ARG A 120 11.52 -2.92 -13.34
C ARG A 120 12.65 -3.62 -14.10
N PRO A 121 12.36 -4.17 -15.30
CA PRO A 121 13.36 -4.88 -16.10
C PRO A 121 14.64 -4.07 -16.33
N GLU A 122 14.52 -2.76 -16.61
CA GLU A 122 15.63 -1.85 -16.87
C GLU A 122 16.56 -1.64 -15.67
N HIS A 123 16.11 -2.00 -14.47
CA HIS A 123 16.91 -1.85 -13.23
C HIS A 123 17.48 -3.17 -12.72
N ARG A 124 17.19 -4.30 -13.37
CA ARG A 124 17.61 -5.62 -12.89
C ARG A 124 19.10 -5.80 -12.83
N ASP A 125 19.84 -5.08 -13.66
CA ASP A 125 21.31 -5.17 -13.76
C ASP A 125 22.05 -4.08 -12.99
N ASN A 126 21.31 -3.25 -12.22
CA ASN A 126 21.92 -2.21 -11.39
C ASN A 126 22.60 -2.84 -10.15
N PRO A 127 23.94 -2.69 -9.97
CA PRO A 127 24.67 -3.27 -8.84
C PRO A 127 24.13 -2.83 -7.47
N GLY A 128 23.58 -1.62 -7.37
CA GLY A 128 22.99 -1.10 -6.12
C GLY A 128 21.71 -1.81 -5.68
N LEU A 129 21.10 -2.63 -6.55
CA LEU A 129 19.85 -3.36 -6.30
C LEU A 129 20.08 -4.86 -6.05
N ILE A 130 21.33 -5.32 -5.91
CA ILE A 130 21.72 -6.74 -5.84
C ILE A 130 21.10 -7.45 -4.61
N ALA A 131 20.76 -6.74 -3.56
CA ALA A 131 20.22 -7.35 -2.33
C ALA A 131 18.89 -8.10 -2.54
N GLY A 132 18.11 -7.80 -3.59
CA GLY A 132 16.84 -8.47 -3.89
C GLY A 132 16.92 -9.60 -4.93
N ARG A 133 18.08 -9.86 -5.52
CA ARG A 133 18.20 -10.74 -6.69
C ARG A 133 18.35 -12.22 -6.44
N ASN A 134 18.83 -12.63 -5.29
CA ASN A 134 19.34 -13.97 -5.07
C ASN A 134 18.49 -14.86 -4.17
N MET A 135 17.17 -14.64 -4.13
CA MET A 135 16.28 -15.65 -3.58
C MET A 135 15.84 -16.56 -4.73
N PRO A 136 16.27 -17.83 -4.79
CA PRO A 136 15.69 -18.80 -5.73
C PRO A 136 14.19 -18.88 -5.46
N THR A 137 13.42 -18.74 -6.52
CA THR A 137 12.01 -19.12 -6.50
C THR A 137 11.97 -20.63 -6.26
N ALA A 138 11.68 -21.03 -5.02
CA ALA A 138 11.33 -22.41 -4.70
C ALA A 138 9.94 -22.73 -5.23
#